data_b3a9651564ceadad3e5d1b037ab1ef3e
#
_entry.id   b3a9651564ceadad3e5d1b037ab1ef3e
#
_cell.length_a   1.000
_cell.length_b   1.000
_cell.length_c   1.000
_cell.angle_alpha   90.00
_cell.angle_beta   90.00
_cell.angle_gamma   90.00
#
_symmetry.space_group_name_H-M   'P 1'
#
loop_
_entity.id
_entity.type
_entity.pdbx_description
1 polymer ?
#
loop_
_entity_poly.entity_id
_entity_poly.type
_entity_poly.pdbx_seq_one_letter_code
_entity_poly.pdbx_strand_id
1 'polypeptide(L)'
;MRPRYILFMLVLTFIFMQLTAPSFAQETTINAIPLPIGSGARALGQGGAFIAVADDATAASWNPGALTQLERPELSVVGSFLSTHQDFDPGDTGFSLGDEDVSRSDLNYFSIAYPFKVFGKNLVAALSYQQKFDFHMKIDFDQTLVNPLDQSITQQEIDFESKGGVGALTPAVSMLVLPKLSIGVAVNFYTDEFFGNFAWKEKTQVIVANPESIDTIDANSTFKNFQAVNVTTGLLLDIWEKEDKRLTFGAVYHTPYRATVDRVTDNVFIISSERFSDHRRESFTVDYPMSAGAGFGFRYNDALLFSMDMTWTDWSEFEQKNEDTEEKSRPLGGVSTDREIDDTYAVRFGTEYLIFRQKIIIPIRGGAFYDPRPSLDDLIDIYGFSIGSGITFKRLSIDGAYQFRWASDADGEDFGLTDTHFDITEHLFLASIIVYF
;
A
#
# COMPACT_ATOMS: atom_id res chain seq x y z
N MET A 1 25.21 35.17 -34.62
CA MET A 1 24.57 34.86 -33.35
C MET A 1 25.15 35.76 -32.29
N ARG A 2 24.34 36.46 -31.52
CA ARG A 2 24.83 37.36 -30.48
C ARG A 2 25.36 36.51 -29.30
N PRO A 3 26.50 36.87 -28.67
CA PRO A 3 27.13 36.06 -27.62
C PRO A 3 26.20 35.73 -26.43
N ARG A 4 25.14 36.55 -26.21
CA ARG A 4 24.12 36.29 -25.22
C ARG A 4 23.30 35.00 -25.45
N TYR A 5 23.04 34.62 -26.70
CA TYR A 5 22.30 33.38 -27.01
C TYR A 5 23.16 32.13 -26.84
N ILE A 6 24.47 32.25 -27.03
CA ILE A 6 25.41 31.16 -26.79
C ILE A 6 25.57 30.91 -25.30
N LEU A 7 25.64 31.97 -24.49
CA LEU A 7 25.67 31.87 -23.03
C LEU A 7 24.34 31.32 -22.48
N PHE A 8 23.20 31.75 -23.02
CA PHE A 8 21.89 31.24 -22.68
C PHE A 8 21.72 29.77 -23.03
N MET A 9 22.18 29.33 -24.22
CA MET A 9 22.18 27.90 -24.58
C MET A 9 23.16 27.08 -23.73
N LEU A 10 24.31 27.61 -23.36
CA LEU A 10 25.27 26.94 -22.47
C LEU A 10 24.75 26.84 -21.04
N VAL A 11 24.05 27.86 -20.52
CA VAL A 11 23.40 27.84 -19.22
C VAL A 11 22.21 26.88 -19.24
N LEU A 12 21.41 26.85 -20.31
CA LEU A 12 20.31 25.89 -20.45
C LEU A 12 20.83 24.44 -20.56
N THR A 13 21.93 24.23 -21.31
CA THR A 13 22.59 22.90 -21.43
C THR A 13 23.24 22.51 -20.09
N PHE A 14 23.79 23.47 -19.36
CA PHE A 14 24.39 23.22 -18.04
C PHE A 14 23.32 22.99 -16.96
N ILE A 15 22.22 23.72 -16.98
CA ILE A 15 21.04 23.45 -16.14
C ILE A 15 20.41 22.10 -16.53
N PHE A 16 20.30 21.78 -17.82
CA PHE A 16 19.85 20.45 -18.27
C PHE A 16 20.84 19.33 -17.94
N MET A 17 22.13 19.59 -17.84
CA MET A 17 23.16 18.64 -17.47
C MET A 17 23.32 18.49 -15.94
N GLN A 18 22.86 19.48 -15.16
CA GLN A 18 22.78 19.42 -13.69
C GLN A 18 21.38 18.93 -13.22
N LEU A 19 20.38 18.97 -14.11
CA LEU A 19 19.08 18.31 -13.95
C LEU A 19 19.15 16.78 -14.23
N THR A 20 20.32 16.21 -14.27
CA THR A 20 20.57 14.82 -13.84
C THR A 20 20.67 14.72 -12.29
N ALA A 21 20.19 15.71 -11.54
CA ALA A 21 19.58 15.41 -10.25
C ALA A 21 18.58 14.28 -10.47
N PRO A 22 18.52 13.31 -9.60
CA PRO A 22 17.61 12.18 -9.74
C PRO A 22 16.27 12.71 -10.20
N SER A 23 15.72 12.12 -11.25
CA SER A 23 14.54 12.64 -11.93
C SER A 23 13.31 12.46 -11.04
N PHE A 24 13.27 13.11 -9.87
CA PHE A 24 12.08 13.17 -9.02
C PHE A 24 10.87 13.75 -9.76
N ALA A 25 11.13 14.50 -10.84
CA ALA A 25 10.07 15.05 -11.69
C ALA A 25 9.49 14.02 -12.67
N GLN A 26 10.02 12.81 -12.75
CA GLN A 26 9.66 11.95 -13.85
C GLN A 26 8.87 10.71 -13.51
N GLU A 27 9.01 10.10 -12.34
CA GLU A 27 8.27 8.86 -12.08
C GLU A 27 8.10 8.56 -10.59
N THR A 28 7.10 9.09 -10.03
CA THR A 28 6.63 8.80 -8.70
C THR A 28 5.78 7.56 -8.70
N THR A 29 6.41 6.46 -8.61
CA THR A 29 5.76 5.16 -8.58
C THR A 29 6.00 4.40 -7.30
N ILE A 30 6.81 4.95 -6.41
CA ILE A 30 7.18 4.36 -5.12
C ILE A 30 5.97 3.96 -4.29
N ASN A 31 4.87 4.72 -4.39
CA ASN A 31 3.64 4.44 -3.68
C ASN A 31 2.67 3.51 -4.43
N ALA A 32 3.03 3.02 -5.59
CA ALA A 32 2.18 2.09 -6.34
C ALA A 32 2.13 0.68 -5.74
N ILE A 33 2.75 0.45 -4.58
CA ILE A 33 2.71 -0.82 -3.87
C ILE A 33 1.36 -0.97 -3.18
N PRO A 34 0.63 -2.09 -3.40
CA PRO A 34 -0.62 -2.35 -2.71
C PRO A 34 -0.44 -2.35 -1.19
N LEU A 35 -1.41 -1.83 -0.46
CA LEU A 35 -1.44 -1.99 1.00
C LEU A 35 -1.43 -3.49 1.33
N PRO A 36 -0.43 -3.99 2.07
CA PRO A 36 -0.20 -5.42 2.23
C PRO A 36 -1.24 -6.09 3.13
N ILE A 37 -2.12 -5.33 3.77
CA ILE A 37 -3.00 -5.81 4.82
C ILE A 37 -4.44 -5.71 4.33
N GLY A 38 -5.17 -6.80 4.50
CA GLY A 38 -6.62 -6.81 4.35
C GLY A 38 -7.31 -5.92 5.40
N SER A 39 -8.58 -6.03 5.55
CA SER A 39 -9.38 -5.10 6.34
C SER A 39 -9.80 -5.65 7.68
N GLY A 40 -10.11 -4.76 8.62
CA GLY A 40 -10.72 -5.10 9.89
C GLY A 40 -9.77 -5.05 11.08
N ALA A 41 -10.24 -4.40 12.16
CA ALA A 41 -9.47 -4.28 13.39
C ALA A 41 -9.18 -5.64 14.04
N ARG A 42 -10.08 -6.63 13.88
CA ARG A 42 -9.86 -7.99 14.38
C ARG A 42 -8.66 -8.66 13.74
N ALA A 43 -8.56 -8.60 12.41
CA ALA A 43 -7.44 -9.16 11.66
C ALA A 43 -6.13 -8.41 11.98
N LEU A 44 -6.17 -7.07 12.00
CA LEU A 44 -5.01 -6.26 12.35
C LEU A 44 -4.49 -6.60 13.74
N GLY A 45 -5.38 -6.74 14.73
CA GLY A 45 -5.01 -7.12 16.10
C GLY A 45 -4.34 -8.48 16.22
N GLN A 46 -4.50 -9.36 15.23
CA GLN A 46 -3.85 -10.66 15.11
C GLN A 46 -2.63 -10.63 14.15
N GLY A 47 -2.00 -9.47 13.93
CA GLY A 47 -0.85 -9.34 13.04
C GLY A 47 -1.16 -9.54 11.57
N GLY A 48 -2.43 -9.59 11.17
CA GLY A 48 -2.84 -9.93 9.81
C GLY A 48 -2.78 -11.43 9.49
N ALA A 49 -2.59 -12.32 10.46
CA ALA A 49 -2.68 -13.77 10.29
C ALA A 49 -4.15 -14.22 10.25
N PHE A 50 -4.83 -14.05 9.12
CA PHE A 50 -6.29 -14.16 9.03
C PHE A 50 -6.81 -15.04 7.87
N ILE A 51 -5.94 -15.60 7.00
CA ILE A 51 -6.33 -16.41 5.82
C ILE A 51 -7.18 -17.63 6.21
N ALA A 52 -6.83 -18.33 7.31
CA ALA A 52 -7.52 -19.53 7.75
C ALA A 52 -8.58 -19.31 8.83
N VAL A 53 -8.74 -18.09 9.34
CA VAL A 53 -9.57 -17.78 10.51
C VAL A 53 -10.59 -16.66 10.29
N ALA A 54 -10.69 -16.13 9.07
CA ALA A 54 -11.62 -15.08 8.70
C ALA A 54 -13.08 -15.61 8.76
N ASP A 55 -13.81 -15.23 9.80
CA ASP A 55 -15.18 -15.69 10.06
C ASP A 55 -16.17 -14.52 10.27
N ASP A 56 -15.87 -13.35 9.67
CA ASP A 56 -16.70 -12.16 9.66
C ASP A 56 -16.79 -11.53 8.26
N ALA A 57 -17.55 -10.44 8.10
CA ALA A 57 -17.78 -9.79 6.82
C ALA A 57 -16.51 -9.23 6.14
N THR A 58 -15.37 -9.16 6.84
CA THR A 58 -14.08 -8.77 6.25
C THR A 58 -13.40 -9.94 5.51
N ALA A 59 -13.91 -11.17 5.63
CA ALA A 59 -13.37 -12.37 4.99
C ALA A 59 -13.23 -12.22 3.46
N ALA A 60 -14.09 -11.42 2.81
CA ALA A 60 -13.98 -11.15 1.36
C ALA A 60 -12.63 -10.54 0.95
N SER A 61 -11.98 -9.79 1.85
CA SER A 61 -10.67 -9.16 1.60
C SER A 61 -9.48 -10.05 1.94
N TRP A 62 -9.67 -11.10 2.76
CA TRP A 62 -8.62 -12.00 3.23
C TRP A 62 -8.62 -13.33 2.49
N ASN A 63 -9.76 -14.00 2.50
CA ASN A 63 -9.97 -15.30 1.87
C ASN A 63 -11.47 -15.44 1.53
N PRO A 64 -11.89 -15.25 0.28
CA PRO A 64 -13.29 -15.37 -0.07
C PRO A 64 -13.89 -16.76 0.22
N GLY A 65 -13.06 -17.83 0.28
CA GLY A 65 -13.51 -19.16 0.69
C GLY A 65 -14.00 -19.23 2.13
N ALA A 66 -13.50 -18.36 2.99
CA ALA A 66 -13.86 -18.30 4.40
C ALA A 66 -15.23 -17.63 4.68
N LEU A 67 -15.82 -16.91 3.72
CA LEU A 67 -17.15 -16.30 3.83
C LEU A 67 -18.24 -17.30 4.23
N THR A 68 -18.11 -18.59 3.89
CA THR A 68 -19.11 -19.60 4.27
C THR A 68 -19.22 -19.83 5.78
N GLN A 69 -18.30 -19.27 6.59
CA GLN A 69 -18.38 -19.28 8.04
C GLN A 69 -19.44 -18.32 8.61
N LEU A 70 -19.91 -17.36 7.79
CA LEU A 70 -20.97 -16.44 8.18
C LEU A 70 -22.31 -17.17 8.30
N GLU A 71 -22.93 -17.11 9.49
CA GLU A 71 -24.22 -17.76 9.77
C GLU A 71 -25.42 -16.83 9.55
N ARG A 72 -25.18 -15.54 9.48
CA ARG A 72 -26.21 -14.47 9.38
C ARG A 72 -25.73 -13.31 8.54
N PRO A 73 -26.64 -12.45 8.05
CA PRO A 73 -26.23 -11.28 7.31
C PRO A 73 -25.43 -10.30 8.19
N GLU A 74 -24.39 -9.72 7.61
CA GLU A 74 -23.48 -8.82 8.28
C GLU A 74 -23.21 -7.56 7.45
N LEU A 75 -23.07 -6.42 8.14
CA LEU A 75 -22.58 -5.17 7.58
C LEU A 75 -21.35 -4.76 8.38
N SER A 76 -20.25 -4.45 7.71
CA SER A 76 -19.00 -4.02 8.32
C SER A 76 -18.57 -2.64 7.81
N VAL A 77 -18.07 -1.81 8.71
CA VAL A 77 -17.42 -0.52 8.41
C VAL A 77 -16.11 -0.46 9.18
N VAL A 78 -15.03 -0.09 8.50
CA VAL A 78 -13.68 0.01 9.10
C VAL A 78 -13.07 1.35 8.72
N GLY A 79 -12.70 2.12 9.73
CA GLY A 79 -11.88 3.32 9.59
C GLY A 79 -10.43 3.04 9.95
N SER A 80 -9.50 3.74 9.31
CA SER A 80 -8.06 3.68 9.57
C SER A 80 -7.50 5.04 9.95
N PHE A 81 -6.47 5.03 10.78
CA PHE A 81 -5.56 6.16 10.99
C PHE A 81 -4.14 5.62 10.90
N LEU A 82 -3.35 6.16 10.00
CA LEU A 82 -1.94 5.83 9.83
C LEU A 82 -1.10 7.08 10.08
N SER A 83 -0.01 6.90 10.83
CA SER A 83 1.07 7.87 10.98
C SER A 83 2.37 7.17 10.63
N THR A 84 3.10 7.73 9.67
CA THR A 84 4.42 7.26 9.21
C THR A 84 5.44 8.31 9.55
N HIS A 85 6.51 7.91 10.18
CA HIS A 85 7.72 8.70 10.42
C HIS A 85 8.86 8.09 9.64
N GLN A 86 9.58 8.91 8.89
CA GLN A 86 10.75 8.51 8.11
C GLN A 86 11.93 9.37 8.57
N ASP A 87 13.02 8.72 8.94
CA ASP A 87 14.28 9.34 9.38
C ASP A 87 15.35 8.97 8.36
N PHE A 88 15.89 9.97 7.66
CA PHE A 88 16.86 9.76 6.59
C PHE A 88 18.29 10.05 7.07
N ASP A 89 19.18 9.07 6.91
CA ASP A 89 20.61 9.24 7.08
C ASP A 89 21.26 9.49 5.70
N PRO A 90 21.71 10.73 5.43
CA PRO A 90 22.29 11.09 4.15
C PRO A 90 23.70 10.53 3.91
N GLY A 91 24.30 9.84 4.91
CA GLY A 91 25.69 9.38 4.82
C GLY A 91 26.67 10.53 4.56
N ASP A 92 27.69 10.27 3.71
CA ASP A 92 28.72 11.25 3.33
C ASP A 92 28.32 12.10 2.10
N THR A 93 27.05 12.11 1.66
CA THR A 93 26.63 12.70 0.38
C THR A 93 26.53 14.23 0.37
N GLY A 94 26.56 14.88 1.53
CA GLY A 94 26.41 16.34 1.67
C GLY A 94 24.96 16.83 1.49
N PHE A 95 23.99 15.91 1.50
CA PHE A 95 22.56 16.23 1.62
C PHE A 95 22.20 16.52 3.08
N SER A 96 21.18 17.31 3.31
CA SER A 96 20.46 17.36 4.57
C SER A 96 19.04 16.89 4.31
N LEU A 97 18.72 15.69 4.77
CA LEU A 97 17.39 15.12 4.73
C LEU A 97 16.77 15.37 6.11
N GLY A 98 15.54 15.85 6.13
CA GLY A 98 14.79 16.06 7.37
C GLY A 98 14.01 14.81 7.76
N ASP A 99 13.59 14.76 9.04
CA ASP A 99 12.61 13.78 9.50
C ASP A 99 11.25 14.15 8.93
N GLU A 100 10.53 13.19 8.35
CA GLU A 100 9.23 13.43 7.75
C GLU A 100 8.12 12.68 8.46
N ASP A 101 7.07 13.43 8.80
CA ASP A 101 5.85 12.92 9.41
C ASP A 101 4.67 13.03 8.45
N VAL A 102 4.05 11.90 8.13
CA VAL A 102 2.80 11.85 7.36
C VAL A 102 1.72 11.15 8.15
N SER A 103 0.57 11.80 8.33
CA SER A 103 -0.56 11.18 9.00
C SER A 103 -1.86 11.38 8.25
N ARG A 104 -2.75 10.37 8.31
CA ARG A 104 -4.04 10.40 7.61
C ARG A 104 -5.09 9.52 8.27
N SER A 105 -6.35 9.81 7.92
CA SER A 105 -7.51 9.00 8.32
C SER A 105 -8.37 8.70 7.10
N ASP A 106 -8.72 7.43 6.90
CA ASP A 106 -9.46 6.97 5.74
C ASP A 106 -10.57 5.98 6.09
N LEU A 107 -11.52 5.82 5.16
CA LEU A 107 -12.40 4.67 5.13
C LEU A 107 -11.62 3.48 4.53
N ASN A 108 -11.14 2.58 5.39
CA ASN A 108 -10.37 1.42 4.96
C ASN A 108 -11.24 0.36 4.27
N TYR A 109 -12.44 0.08 4.83
CA TYR A 109 -13.30 -1.00 4.35
C TYR A 109 -14.77 -0.76 4.66
N PHE A 110 -15.62 -1.23 3.74
CA PHE A 110 -17.05 -1.34 3.93
C PHE A 110 -17.54 -2.63 3.27
N SER A 111 -18.43 -3.39 3.91
CA SER A 111 -19.02 -4.57 3.27
C SER A 111 -20.43 -4.88 3.76
N ILE A 112 -21.16 -5.58 2.90
CA ILE A 112 -22.38 -6.30 3.22
C ILE A 112 -22.21 -7.74 2.76
N ALA A 113 -22.51 -8.69 3.64
CA ALA A 113 -22.48 -10.13 3.35
C ALA A 113 -23.80 -10.79 3.74
N TYR A 114 -24.26 -11.70 2.90
CA TYR A 114 -25.55 -12.36 3.06
C TYR A 114 -25.44 -13.86 2.81
N PRO A 115 -25.57 -14.72 3.86
CA PRO A 115 -25.64 -16.17 3.70
C PRO A 115 -27.03 -16.62 3.25
N PHE A 116 -27.06 -17.60 2.34
CA PHE A 116 -28.30 -18.17 1.79
C PHE A 116 -28.10 -19.61 1.36
N LYS A 117 -29.19 -20.32 1.04
CA LYS A 117 -29.12 -21.70 0.59
C LYS A 117 -29.67 -21.84 -0.81
N VAL A 118 -28.93 -22.52 -1.68
CA VAL A 118 -29.35 -22.88 -3.03
C VAL A 118 -29.11 -24.37 -3.25
N PHE A 119 -30.14 -25.11 -3.66
CA PHE A 119 -30.09 -26.57 -3.87
C PHE A 119 -29.51 -27.34 -2.67
N GLY A 120 -29.82 -26.87 -1.44
CA GLY A 120 -29.33 -27.50 -0.21
C GLY A 120 -27.86 -27.19 0.16
N LYS A 121 -27.14 -26.39 -0.64
CA LYS A 121 -25.77 -25.94 -0.36
C LYS A 121 -25.80 -24.57 0.34
N ASN A 122 -24.90 -24.37 1.30
CA ASN A 122 -24.70 -23.06 1.90
C ASN A 122 -23.82 -22.20 0.98
N LEU A 123 -24.33 -21.03 0.65
CA LEU A 123 -23.63 -20.00 -0.12
C LEU A 123 -23.62 -18.70 0.69
N VAL A 124 -22.60 -17.89 0.47
CA VAL A 124 -22.55 -16.50 0.94
C VAL A 124 -22.18 -15.60 -0.22
N ALA A 125 -22.97 -14.55 -0.45
CA ALA A 125 -22.63 -13.46 -1.36
C ALA A 125 -22.19 -12.26 -0.53
N ALA A 126 -21.18 -11.54 -0.99
CA ALA A 126 -20.73 -10.31 -0.38
C ALA A 126 -20.46 -9.24 -1.45
N LEU A 127 -20.63 -7.99 -1.06
CA LEU A 127 -20.16 -6.83 -1.80
C LEU A 127 -19.36 -5.98 -0.83
N SER A 128 -18.11 -5.68 -1.18
CA SER A 128 -17.24 -4.87 -0.36
C SER A 128 -16.55 -3.78 -1.15
N TYR A 129 -16.17 -2.72 -0.43
CA TYR A 129 -15.21 -1.72 -0.83
C TYR A 129 -13.99 -1.84 0.07
N GLN A 130 -12.81 -1.71 -0.50
CA GLN A 130 -11.54 -1.67 0.24
C GLN A 130 -10.59 -0.66 -0.39
N GLN A 131 -9.94 0.16 0.43
CA GLN A 131 -8.77 0.91 0.01
C GLN A 131 -7.62 -0.06 -0.25
N LYS A 132 -7.06 -0.06 -1.45
CA LYS A 132 -6.01 -0.98 -1.89
C LYS A 132 -4.65 -0.33 -1.97
N PHE A 133 -4.63 0.94 -2.41
CA PHE A 133 -3.40 1.73 -2.52
C PHE A 133 -3.53 3.00 -1.72
N ASP A 134 -2.41 3.44 -1.26
CA ASP A 134 -2.21 4.67 -0.57
C ASP A 134 -0.97 5.35 -1.08
N PHE A 135 -1.13 6.58 -1.56
CA PHE A 135 -0.09 7.36 -2.20
C PHE A 135 0.40 8.53 -1.33
N HIS A 136 0.03 8.58 -0.05
CA HIS A 136 0.48 9.66 0.82
C HIS A 136 1.96 9.49 1.15
N MET A 137 2.75 10.46 0.73
CA MET A 137 4.18 10.58 0.99
C MET A 137 4.57 12.05 1.03
N LYS A 138 5.57 12.38 1.82
CA LYS A 138 6.22 13.68 1.84
C LYS A 138 7.72 13.47 1.96
N ILE A 139 8.50 14.20 1.18
CA ILE A 139 9.97 14.19 1.23
C ILE A 139 10.43 15.64 1.05
N ASP A 140 11.14 16.16 2.03
CA ASP A 140 11.80 17.47 1.96
C ASP A 140 13.29 17.25 2.11
N PHE A 141 14.11 17.80 1.20
CA PHE A 141 15.54 17.76 1.37
C PHE A 141 16.25 18.99 0.81
N ASP A 142 17.34 19.34 1.47
CA ASP A 142 18.25 20.40 1.10
C ASP A 142 19.58 19.82 0.62
N GLN A 143 20.10 20.33 -0.48
CA GLN A 143 21.40 19.97 -1.01
C GLN A 143 22.26 21.20 -1.25
N THR A 144 23.54 21.11 -0.84
CA THR A 144 24.55 22.13 -1.18
C THR A 144 25.53 21.56 -2.17
N LEU A 145 25.51 22.06 -3.41
CA LEU A 145 26.41 21.68 -4.48
C LEU A 145 27.55 22.68 -4.59
N VAL A 146 28.79 22.19 -4.57
CA VAL A 146 29.98 23.01 -4.78
C VAL A 146 30.58 22.68 -6.14
N ASN A 147 30.60 23.64 -7.05
CA ASN A 147 31.23 23.46 -8.35
C ASN A 147 32.75 23.28 -8.18
N PRO A 148 33.33 22.16 -8.59
CA PRO A 148 34.77 21.90 -8.40
C PRO A 148 35.68 22.82 -9.21
N LEU A 149 35.16 23.49 -10.26
CA LEU A 149 35.97 24.33 -11.15
C LEU A 149 36.12 25.78 -10.66
N ASP A 150 35.06 26.37 -10.15
CA ASP A 150 35.02 27.79 -9.74
C ASP A 150 34.64 28.00 -8.25
N GLN A 151 34.40 26.91 -7.50
CA GLN A 151 33.99 26.91 -6.11
C GLN A 151 32.66 27.66 -5.85
N SER A 152 31.87 27.88 -6.90
CA SER A 152 30.53 28.44 -6.72
C SER A 152 29.65 27.48 -5.93
N ILE A 153 28.82 28.02 -5.04
CA ILE A 153 27.89 27.27 -4.20
C ILE A 153 26.50 27.41 -4.77
N THR A 154 25.83 26.30 -5.01
CA THR A 154 24.41 26.23 -5.37
C THR A 154 23.68 25.52 -4.26
N GLN A 155 22.65 26.15 -3.70
CA GLN A 155 21.72 25.50 -2.78
C GLN A 155 20.49 25.03 -3.53
N GLN A 156 20.09 23.81 -3.30
CA GLN A 156 18.89 23.22 -3.88
C GLN A 156 17.99 22.72 -2.75
N GLU A 157 16.76 23.16 -2.76
CA GLU A 157 15.69 22.71 -1.86
C GLU A 157 14.66 21.97 -2.72
N ILE A 158 14.27 20.79 -2.30
CA ILE A 158 13.28 19.95 -3.00
C ILE A 158 12.21 19.56 -1.98
N ASP A 159 10.96 19.95 -2.30
CA ASP A 159 9.76 19.58 -1.55
C ASP A 159 8.88 18.72 -2.46
N PHE A 160 8.68 17.46 -2.07
CA PHE A 160 7.81 16.50 -2.74
C PHE A 160 6.66 16.09 -1.83
N GLU A 161 5.43 16.23 -2.32
CA GLU A 161 4.22 15.78 -1.63
C GLU A 161 3.36 14.94 -2.59
N SER A 162 3.01 13.72 -2.18
CA SER A 162 2.03 12.85 -2.85
C SER A 162 0.83 12.61 -1.93
N LYS A 163 -0.38 12.58 -2.51
CA LYS A 163 -1.65 12.35 -1.81
C LYS A 163 -2.60 11.53 -2.65
N GLY A 164 -3.49 10.82 -1.99
CA GLY A 164 -4.58 10.08 -2.61
C GLY A 164 -4.45 8.58 -2.44
N GLY A 165 -5.23 7.83 -3.21
CA GLY A 165 -5.24 6.38 -3.13
C GLY A 165 -6.18 5.78 -4.16
N VAL A 166 -6.20 4.45 -4.23
CA VAL A 166 -7.11 3.68 -5.09
C VAL A 166 -7.86 2.66 -4.25
N GLY A 167 -9.15 2.58 -4.45
CA GLY A 167 -10.00 1.57 -3.85
C GLY A 167 -10.40 0.50 -4.85
N ALA A 168 -10.99 -0.59 -4.35
CA ALA A 168 -11.64 -1.60 -5.17
C ALA A 168 -13.04 -1.91 -4.66
N LEU A 169 -13.99 -2.00 -5.60
CA LEU A 169 -15.30 -2.59 -5.37
C LEU A 169 -15.21 -4.08 -5.68
N THR A 170 -15.62 -4.91 -4.72
CA THR A 170 -15.38 -6.36 -4.77
C THR A 170 -16.66 -7.14 -4.50
N PRO A 171 -17.40 -7.57 -5.54
CA PRO A 171 -18.37 -8.65 -5.40
C PRO A 171 -17.63 -9.98 -5.15
N ALA A 172 -18.15 -10.77 -4.20
CA ALA A 172 -17.62 -12.07 -3.85
C ALA A 172 -18.73 -13.10 -3.63
N VAL A 173 -18.43 -14.35 -3.91
CA VAL A 173 -19.32 -15.48 -3.61
C VAL A 173 -18.49 -16.65 -3.09
N SER A 174 -19.04 -17.35 -2.10
CA SER A 174 -18.44 -18.53 -1.52
C SER A 174 -19.47 -19.64 -1.35
N MET A 175 -19.01 -20.89 -1.43
CA MET A 175 -19.86 -22.06 -1.32
C MET A 175 -19.17 -23.18 -0.51
N LEU A 176 -19.93 -23.81 0.38
CA LEU A 176 -19.53 -25.04 1.04
C LEU A 176 -19.71 -26.20 0.05
N VAL A 177 -18.62 -26.62 -0.60
CA VAL A 177 -18.61 -27.67 -1.64
C VAL A 177 -18.73 -29.06 -1.02
N LEU A 178 -17.93 -29.31 0.02
CA LEU A 178 -17.94 -30.53 0.84
C LEU A 178 -18.16 -30.14 2.32
N PRO A 179 -18.56 -31.06 3.21
CA PRO A 179 -18.82 -30.75 4.61
C PRO A 179 -17.68 -30.01 5.35
N LYS A 180 -16.44 -30.11 4.85
CA LYS A 180 -15.24 -29.51 5.44
C LYS A 180 -14.46 -28.61 4.48
N LEU A 181 -14.96 -28.42 3.24
CA LEU A 181 -14.27 -27.64 2.22
C LEU A 181 -15.16 -26.56 1.65
N SER A 182 -14.74 -25.32 1.82
CA SER A 182 -15.33 -24.16 1.19
C SER A 182 -14.41 -23.60 0.11
N ILE A 183 -14.99 -23.09 -0.96
CA ILE A 183 -14.29 -22.31 -1.98
C ILE A 183 -14.99 -20.99 -2.19
N GLY A 184 -14.25 -19.96 -2.59
CA GLY A 184 -14.80 -18.66 -2.88
C GLY A 184 -14.04 -17.95 -3.98
N VAL A 185 -14.73 -17.01 -4.61
CA VAL A 185 -14.19 -16.16 -5.65
C VAL A 185 -14.63 -14.72 -5.38
N ALA A 186 -13.72 -13.78 -5.55
CA ALA A 186 -13.97 -12.36 -5.51
C ALA A 186 -13.39 -11.72 -6.76
N VAL A 187 -14.09 -10.74 -7.34
CA VAL A 187 -13.62 -9.96 -8.48
C VAL A 187 -13.40 -8.53 -7.99
N ASN A 188 -12.17 -8.02 -8.09
CA ASN A 188 -11.83 -6.69 -7.64
C ASN A 188 -11.84 -5.73 -8.82
N PHE A 189 -12.71 -4.72 -8.79
CA PHE A 189 -12.76 -3.62 -9.73
C PHE A 189 -12.10 -2.40 -9.10
N TYR A 190 -10.90 -2.08 -9.53
CA TYR A 190 -10.13 -0.95 -9.01
C TYR A 190 -10.58 0.36 -9.64
N THR A 191 -10.65 1.41 -8.84
CA THR A 191 -11.00 2.75 -9.29
C THR A 191 -10.51 3.81 -8.30
N ASP A 192 -10.15 4.98 -8.81
CA ASP A 192 -9.84 6.20 -8.08
C ASP A 192 -11.07 7.10 -7.84
N GLU A 193 -12.25 6.74 -8.38
CA GLU A 193 -13.47 7.57 -8.34
C GLU A 193 -14.38 7.29 -7.15
N PHE A 194 -14.20 6.19 -6.40
CA PHE A 194 -15.08 5.83 -5.29
C PHE A 194 -14.87 6.76 -4.09
N PHE A 195 -15.98 7.29 -3.55
CA PHE A 195 -16.04 8.23 -2.43
C PHE A 195 -15.34 9.59 -2.64
N GLY A 196 -15.01 9.97 -3.86
CA GLY A 196 -14.81 11.38 -4.27
C GLY A 196 -13.51 12.06 -3.84
N ASN A 197 -12.63 11.45 -3.06
CA ASN A 197 -11.43 12.11 -2.52
C ASN A 197 -10.11 11.38 -2.79
N PHE A 198 -10.09 10.36 -3.63
CA PHE A 198 -8.91 9.54 -3.87
C PHE A 198 -8.09 9.94 -5.09
N ALA A 199 -8.33 11.12 -5.69
CA ALA A 199 -7.49 11.56 -6.80
C ALA A 199 -6.03 11.60 -6.36
N TRP A 200 -5.20 10.76 -6.96
CA TRP A 200 -3.77 10.77 -6.76
C TRP A 200 -3.18 12.05 -7.33
N LYS A 201 -2.52 12.82 -6.50
CA LYS A 201 -1.90 14.09 -6.84
C LYS A 201 -0.50 14.13 -6.27
N GLU A 202 0.40 14.66 -7.06
CA GLU A 202 1.78 14.89 -6.68
C GLU A 202 2.15 16.34 -6.93
N LYS A 203 2.89 16.88 -6.03
CA LYS A 203 3.46 18.21 -6.13
C LYS A 203 4.95 18.11 -5.87
N THR A 204 5.75 18.59 -6.79
CA THR A 204 7.19 18.75 -6.62
C THR A 204 7.54 20.23 -6.76
N GLN A 205 8.24 20.76 -5.79
CA GLN A 205 8.84 22.08 -5.89
C GLN A 205 10.36 21.94 -5.77
N VAL A 206 11.09 22.53 -6.69
CA VAL A 206 12.56 22.60 -6.65
C VAL A 206 12.97 24.06 -6.69
N ILE A 207 13.70 24.49 -5.67
CA ILE A 207 14.29 25.82 -5.59
C ILE A 207 15.79 25.69 -5.72
N VAL A 208 16.36 26.38 -6.70
CA VAL A 208 17.82 26.41 -6.97
C VAL A 208 18.32 27.81 -6.74
N ALA A 209 19.04 28.01 -5.65
CA ALA A 209 19.63 29.30 -5.30
C ALA A 209 21.13 29.28 -5.58
N ASN A 210 21.58 30.18 -6.44
CA ASN A 210 22.98 30.46 -6.70
C ASN A 210 23.28 31.94 -6.45
N PRO A 211 24.55 32.41 -6.43
CA PRO A 211 24.88 33.79 -6.12
C PRO A 211 24.26 34.84 -7.05
N GLU A 212 23.78 34.45 -8.23
CA GLU A 212 23.28 35.39 -9.25
C GLU A 212 21.76 35.29 -9.46
N SER A 213 21.12 34.18 -9.13
CA SER A 213 19.66 33.96 -9.31
C SER A 213 19.07 32.97 -8.32
N ILE A 214 17.75 33.07 -8.17
CA ILE A 214 16.92 32.00 -7.58
C ILE A 214 16.02 31.51 -8.69
N ASP A 215 16.15 30.25 -9.02
CA ASP A 215 15.34 29.57 -10.02
C ASP A 215 14.37 28.62 -9.32
N THR A 216 13.15 28.51 -9.81
CA THR A 216 12.12 27.66 -9.20
C THR A 216 11.46 26.80 -10.27
N ILE A 217 11.24 25.54 -9.93
CA ILE A 217 10.47 24.59 -10.72
C ILE A 217 9.32 24.09 -9.86
N ASP A 218 8.09 24.33 -10.29
CA ASP A 218 6.88 23.76 -9.69
C ASP A 218 6.28 22.75 -10.67
N ALA A 219 6.18 21.48 -10.28
CA ALA A 219 5.52 20.43 -11.03
C ALA A 219 4.30 19.94 -10.25
N ASN A 220 3.13 19.96 -10.88
CA ASN A 220 1.90 19.46 -10.30
C ASN A 220 1.33 18.36 -11.19
N SER A 221 1.39 17.12 -10.74
CA SER A 221 0.83 15.97 -11.44
C SER A 221 -0.49 15.54 -10.81
N THR A 222 -1.45 15.22 -11.65
CA THR A 222 -2.73 14.62 -11.25
C THR A 222 -2.93 13.35 -12.04
N PHE A 223 -3.08 12.24 -11.33
CA PHE A 223 -3.37 10.94 -11.92
C PHE A 223 -4.87 10.68 -11.85
N LYS A 224 -5.43 10.17 -12.93
CA LYS A 224 -6.88 9.97 -13.12
C LYS A 224 -7.14 8.67 -13.88
N ASN A 225 -8.39 8.23 -13.81
CA ASN A 225 -8.86 7.07 -14.57
C ASN A 225 -8.09 5.80 -14.23
N PHE A 226 -7.66 5.64 -12.96
CA PHE A 226 -7.07 4.37 -12.55
C PHE A 226 -8.12 3.26 -12.68
N GLN A 227 -7.85 2.29 -13.52
CA GLN A 227 -8.76 1.17 -13.79
C GLN A 227 -7.97 -0.13 -13.87
N ALA A 228 -8.43 -1.12 -13.12
CA ALA A 228 -7.92 -2.48 -13.19
C ALA A 228 -8.98 -3.48 -12.75
N VAL A 229 -8.80 -4.74 -13.14
CA VAL A 229 -9.62 -5.85 -12.65
C VAL A 229 -8.73 -7.04 -12.37
N ASN A 230 -8.89 -7.65 -11.19
CA ASN A 230 -8.30 -8.95 -10.90
C ASN A 230 -9.28 -9.88 -10.19
N VAL A 231 -8.89 -11.14 -10.09
CA VAL A 231 -9.67 -12.19 -9.42
C VAL A 231 -8.90 -12.71 -8.23
N THR A 232 -9.60 -12.80 -7.09
CA THR A 232 -9.10 -13.48 -5.90
C THR A 232 -9.88 -14.78 -5.74
N THR A 233 -9.18 -15.91 -5.63
CA THR A 233 -9.77 -17.19 -5.29
C THR A 233 -9.31 -17.63 -3.92
N GLY A 234 -10.19 -18.30 -3.19
CA GLY A 234 -9.87 -18.75 -1.85
C GLY A 234 -10.48 -20.11 -1.53
N LEU A 235 -9.82 -20.84 -0.66
CA LEU A 235 -10.34 -22.05 -0.07
C LEU A 235 -10.16 -22.05 1.45
N LEU A 236 -11.07 -22.76 2.13
CA LEU A 236 -10.98 -23.06 3.56
C LEU A 236 -11.29 -24.54 3.77
N LEU A 237 -10.40 -25.24 4.48
CA LEU A 237 -10.51 -26.67 4.75
C LEU A 237 -10.39 -26.94 6.25
N ASP A 238 -11.39 -27.58 6.83
CA ASP A 238 -11.32 -28.16 8.18
C ASP A 238 -10.54 -29.46 8.14
N ILE A 239 -9.24 -29.41 8.51
CA ILE A 239 -8.34 -30.55 8.47
C ILE A 239 -8.70 -31.56 9.56
N TRP A 240 -8.94 -31.05 10.77
CA TRP A 240 -9.17 -31.88 11.94
C TRP A 240 -10.07 -31.17 12.94
N GLU A 241 -10.98 -31.92 13.52
CA GLU A 241 -11.91 -31.47 14.57
C GLU A 241 -12.10 -32.59 15.58
N LYS A 242 -11.91 -32.27 16.86
CA LYS A 242 -12.12 -33.20 17.96
C LYS A 242 -12.49 -32.42 19.21
N GLU A 243 -13.67 -32.71 19.76
CA GLU A 243 -14.25 -31.99 20.91
C GLU A 243 -14.39 -30.48 20.57
N ASP A 244 -13.76 -29.60 21.36
CA ASP A 244 -13.72 -28.16 21.19
C ASP A 244 -12.49 -27.66 20.39
N LYS A 245 -11.67 -28.57 19.87
CA LYS A 245 -10.46 -28.27 19.10
C LYS A 245 -10.69 -28.39 17.60
N ARG A 246 -10.21 -27.42 16.86
CA ARG A 246 -10.33 -27.42 15.40
C ARG A 246 -9.03 -26.89 14.78
N LEU A 247 -8.57 -27.58 13.72
CA LEU A 247 -7.48 -27.15 12.88
C LEU A 247 -8.03 -26.86 11.47
N THR A 248 -7.90 -25.62 11.03
CA THR A 248 -8.28 -25.16 9.69
C THR A 248 -7.04 -24.83 8.86
N PHE A 249 -7.13 -25.08 7.57
CA PHE A 249 -6.20 -24.61 6.56
C PHE A 249 -6.91 -23.67 5.60
N GLY A 250 -6.33 -22.54 5.31
CA GLY A 250 -6.79 -21.59 4.31
C GLY A 250 -5.75 -21.39 3.23
N ALA A 251 -6.18 -21.15 1.99
CA ALA A 251 -5.31 -20.69 0.93
C ALA A 251 -6.02 -19.64 0.07
N VAL A 252 -5.27 -18.71 -0.47
CA VAL A 252 -5.74 -17.61 -1.31
C VAL A 252 -4.79 -17.41 -2.47
N TYR A 253 -5.33 -17.07 -3.63
CA TYR A 253 -4.56 -16.70 -4.82
C TYR A 253 -5.15 -15.45 -5.46
N HIS A 254 -4.31 -14.47 -5.73
CA HIS A 254 -4.62 -13.25 -6.45
C HIS A 254 -3.99 -13.31 -7.83
N THR A 255 -4.81 -13.17 -8.88
CA THR A 255 -4.30 -13.17 -10.26
C THR A 255 -3.48 -11.91 -10.53
N PRO A 256 -2.46 -11.98 -11.40
CA PRO A 256 -1.80 -10.79 -11.91
C PRO A 256 -2.82 -9.94 -12.68
N TYR A 257 -2.57 -8.64 -12.80
CA TYR A 257 -3.46 -7.74 -13.51
C TYR A 257 -2.73 -6.52 -14.04
N ARG A 258 -3.31 -5.92 -15.08
CA ARG A 258 -2.85 -4.66 -15.66
C ARG A 258 -3.76 -3.53 -15.24
N ALA A 259 -3.18 -2.46 -14.73
CA ALA A 259 -3.87 -1.20 -14.47
C ALA A 259 -3.55 -0.19 -15.58
N THR A 260 -4.50 0.70 -15.84
CA THR A 260 -4.30 1.87 -16.70
C THR A 260 -4.50 3.13 -15.87
N VAL A 261 -3.69 4.16 -16.13
CA VAL A 261 -3.80 5.45 -15.45
C VAL A 261 -3.35 6.58 -16.37
N ASP A 262 -4.05 7.72 -16.35
CA ASP A 262 -3.68 8.94 -17.05
C ASP A 262 -3.00 9.91 -16.09
N ARG A 263 -1.85 10.47 -16.48
CA ARG A 263 -1.14 11.56 -15.77
C ARG A 263 -1.32 12.87 -16.52
N VAL A 264 -1.70 13.91 -15.81
CA VAL A 264 -1.71 15.30 -16.29
C VAL A 264 -0.75 16.09 -15.43
N THR A 265 0.32 16.62 -16.04
CA THR A 265 1.34 17.41 -15.36
C THR A 265 1.32 18.85 -15.84
N ASP A 266 1.24 19.78 -14.90
CA ASP A 266 1.39 21.20 -15.11
C ASP A 266 2.71 21.68 -14.49
N ASN A 267 3.67 22.05 -15.33
CA ASN A 267 4.97 22.56 -14.91
C ASN A 267 5.04 24.08 -15.04
N VAL A 268 5.60 24.72 -14.04
CA VAL A 268 5.94 26.15 -14.05
C VAL A 268 7.42 26.30 -13.72
N PHE A 269 8.14 26.94 -14.60
CA PHE A 269 9.56 27.25 -14.44
C PHE A 269 9.73 28.76 -14.29
N ILE A 270 10.45 29.18 -13.27
CA ILE A 270 10.92 30.58 -13.10
C ILE A 270 12.45 30.55 -13.15
N ILE A 271 13.03 30.95 -14.27
CA ILE A 271 14.48 30.89 -14.50
C ILE A 271 14.96 32.31 -14.82
N SER A 272 15.90 32.83 -14.03
CA SER A 272 16.42 34.20 -14.18
C SER A 272 15.30 35.24 -14.25
N SER A 273 14.25 35.08 -13.44
CA SER A 273 13.06 35.93 -13.38
C SER A 273 12.12 35.85 -14.59
N GLU A 274 12.37 35.02 -15.56
CA GLU A 274 11.46 34.68 -16.67
C GLU A 274 10.61 33.48 -16.33
N ARG A 275 9.31 33.52 -16.64
CA ARG A 275 8.36 32.46 -16.35
C ARG A 275 7.99 31.70 -17.62
N PHE A 276 8.11 30.37 -17.54
CA PHE A 276 7.69 29.42 -18.57
C PHE A 276 6.68 28.45 -17.98
N SER A 277 5.83 27.87 -18.79
CA SER A 277 4.93 26.79 -18.37
C SER A 277 4.82 25.73 -19.44
N ASP A 278 4.71 24.50 -19.01
CA ASP A 278 4.47 23.33 -19.85
C ASP A 278 3.28 22.55 -19.30
N HIS A 279 2.48 21.99 -20.20
CA HIS A 279 1.33 21.15 -19.86
C HIS A 279 1.46 19.84 -20.63
N ARG A 280 1.53 18.74 -19.89
CA ARG A 280 1.73 17.40 -20.47
C ARG A 280 0.61 16.47 -20.04
N ARG A 281 0.20 15.59 -20.95
CA ARG A 281 -0.70 14.49 -20.65
C ARG A 281 -0.04 13.22 -21.17
N GLU A 282 -0.06 12.18 -20.35
CA GLU A 282 0.54 10.88 -20.64
C GLU A 282 -0.38 9.78 -20.10
N SER A 283 -0.36 8.63 -20.76
CA SER A 283 -1.10 7.45 -20.32
C SER A 283 -0.13 6.32 -20.00
N PHE A 284 -0.37 5.64 -18.89
CA PHE A 284 0.48 4.56 -18.41
C PHE A 284 -0.31 3.27 -18.23
N THR A 285 0.37 2.16 -18.45
CA THR A 285 -0.05 0.86 -17.96
C THR A 285 0.93 0.36 -16.91
N VAL A 286 0.39 -0.27 -15.84
CA VAL A 286 1.18 -0.89 -14.76
C VAL A 286 0.77 -2.34 -14.63
N ASP A 287 1.72 -3.24 -14.80
CA ASP A 287 1.54 -4.68 -14.62
C ASP A 287 1.80 -5.06 -13.16
N TYR A 288 0.75 -5.48 -12.45
CA TYR A 288 0.82 -5.89 -11.05
C TYR A 288 0.98 -7.40 -10.93
N PRO A 289 1.80 -7.86 -9.96
CA PRO A 289 2.15 -9.26 -9.79
C PRO A 289 0.98 -10.11 -9.31
N MET A 290 1.13 -11.42 -9.48
CA MET A 290 0.33 -12.40 -8.76
C MET A 290 0.83 -12.55 -7.32
N SER A 291 -0.07 -13.01 -6.43
CA SER A 291 0.34 -13.44 -5.09
C SER A 291 -0.45 -14.66 -4.65
N ALA A 292 0.18 -15.47 -3.80
CA ALA A 292 -0.41 -16.66 -3.20
C ALA A 292 -0.14 -16.69 -1.70
N GLY A 293 -1.18 -16.96 -0.91
CA GLY A 293 -1.08 -17.08 0.53
C GLY A 293 -1.65 -18.40 1.04
N ALA A 294 -1.10 -18.88 2.14
CA ALA A 294 -1.62 -20.02 2.86
C ALA A 294 -1.51 -19.80 4.37
N GLY A 295 -2.43 -20.36 5.12
CA GLY A 295 -2.45 -20.20 6.57
C GLY A 295 -3.07 -21.37 7.30
N PHE A 296 -2.79 -21.41 8.60
CA PHE A 296 -3.37 -22.35 9.54
C PHE A 296 -4.04 -21.61 10.69
N GLY A 297 -5.22 -22.08 11.09
CA GLY A 297 -5.92 -21.65 12.28
C GLY A 297 -6.07 -22.82 13.25
N PHE A 298 -5.59 -22.68 14.48
CA PHE A 298 -5.75 -23.69 15.51
C PHE A 298 -6.58 -23.13 16.66
N ARG A 299 -7.84 -23.51 16.73
CA ARG A 299 -8.73 -23.25 17.86
C ARG A 299 -8.49 -24.35 18.92
N TYR A 300 -7.90 -23.94 20.04
CA TYR A 300 -7.60 -24.85 21.14
C TYR A 300 -8.85 -25.17 21.99
N ASN A 301 -9.73 -24.18 22.16
CA ASN A 301 -11.04 -24.27 22.78
C ASN A 301 -11.89 -23.08 22.32
N ASP A 302 -13.10 -22.93 22.85
CA ASP A 302 -14.00 -21.83 22.51
C ASP A 302 -13.39 -20.43 22.75
N ALA A 303 -12.40 -20.35 23.65
CA ALA A 303 -11.82 -19.07 24.06
C ALA A 303 -10.48 -18.74 23.35
N LEU A 304 -9.69 -19.73 22.93
CA LEU A 304 -8.30 -19.52 22.49
C LEU A 304 -8.07 -20.00 21.07
N LEU A 305 -7.61 -19.09 20.22
CA LEU A 305 -7.27 -19.29 18.83
C LEU A 305 -5.82 -18.86 18.56
N PHE A 306 -5.12 -19.63 17.78
CA PHE A 306 -3.82 -19.28 17.18
C PHE A 306 -3.94 -19.31 15.66
N SER A 307 -3.23 -18.41 14.99
CA SER A 307 -3.16 -18.33 13.52
C SER A 307 -1.74 -18.10 13.04
N MET A 308 -1.43 -18.59 11.86
CA MET A 308 -0.18 -18.38 11.17
C MET A 308 -0.44 -18.34 9.67
N ASP A 309 0.07 -17.31 8.98
CA ASP A 309 -0.05 -17.15 7.53
C ASP A 309 1.31 -16.90 6.90
N MET A 310 1.45 -17.33 5.65
CA MET A 310 2.55 -16.97 4.77
C MET A 310 1.97 -16.54 3.42
N THR A 311 2.49 -15.43 2.88
CA THR A 311 2.11 -14.90 1.56
C THR A 311 3.37 -14.69 0.73
N TRP A 312 3.37 -15.20 -0.50
CA TRP A 312 4.37 -14.98 -1.52
C TRP A 312 3.82 -14.05 -2.59
N THR A 313 4.63 -13.12 -3.08
CA THR A 313 4.31 -12.23 -4.20
C THR A 313 5.47 -12.25 -5.20
N ASP A 314 5.14 -12.51 -6.47
CA ASP A 314 6.06 -12.56 -7.60
C ASP A 314 6.21 -11.15 -8.20
N TRP A 315 7.24 -10.41 -7.79
CA TRP A 315 7.46 -9.04 -8.24
C TRP A 315 8.21 -8.94 -9.58
N SER A 316 8.62 -10.05 -10.18
CA SER A 316 9.38 -10.06 -11.44
C SER A 316 8.65 -9.38 -12.61
N GLU A 317 7.31 -9.46 -12.61
CA GLU A 317 6.42 -8.90 -13.65
C GLU A 317 5.98 -7.45 -13.33
N PHE A 318 6.40 -6.86 -12.19
CA PHE A 318 5.99 -5.52 -11.80
C PHE A 318 6.68 -4.47 -12.67
N GLU A 319 5.98 -3.98 -13.69
CA GLU A 319 6.50 -3.08 -14.73
C GLU A 319 5.48 -1.98 -15.05
N GLN A 320 5.97 -0.76 -15.25
CA GLN A 320 5.22 0.35 -15.79
C GLN A 320 5.63 0.60 -17.23
N LYS A 321 4.68 0.95 -18.08
CA LYS A 321 4.89 1.35 -19.46
C LYS A 321 4.21 2.69 -19.74
N ASN A 322 4.94 3.66 -20.27
CA ASN A 322 4.38 4.87 -20.86
C ASN A 322 3.85 4.54 -22.26
N GLU A 323 2.54 4.68 -22.49
CA GLU A 323 1.91 4.30 -23.76
C GLU A 323 2.22 5.29 -24.90
N ASP A 324 2.67 6.51 -24.59
CA ASP A 324 2.98 7.54 -25.58
C ASP A 324 4.43 7.40 -26.11
N THR A 325 5.39 7.03 -25.23
CA THR A 325 6.81 6.88 -25.58
C THR A 325 7.25 5.44 -25.77
N GLU A 326 6.42 4.45 -25.35
CA GLU A 326 6.73 3.02 -25.30
C GLU A 326 7.87 2.68 -24.32
N GLU A 327 8.30 3.64 -23.50
CA GLU A 327 9.30 3.42 -22.47
C GLU A 327 8.74 2.58 -21.34
N LYS A 328 9.59 1.68 -20.82
CA LYS A 328 9.28 0.79 -19.70
C LYS A 328 10.18 1.13 -18.54
N SER A 329 9.62 1.07 -17.34
CA SER A 329 10.35 1.29 -16.09
C SER A 329 9.78 0.40 -14.98
N ARG A 330 10.56 0.20 -13.92
CA ARG A 330 10.05 -0.41 -12.70
C ARG A 330 9.31 0.66 -11.89
N PRO A 331 8.09 0.38 -11.39
CA PRO A 331 7.34 1.36 -10.58
C PRO A 331 7.88 1.50 -9.14
N LEU A 332 9.16 1.32 -8.93
CA LEU A 332 9.90 1.50 -7.70
C LEU A 332 11.05 2.46 -8.00
N GLY A 333 10.94 3.70 -7.53
CA GLY A 333 11.96 4.72 -7.73
C GLY A 333 11.95 5.43 -9.08
N GLY A 334 12.44 6.65 -9.10
CA GLY A 334 12.46 7.53 -10.26
C GLY A 334 13.56 7.22 -11.29
N VAL A 335 14.17 6.06 -11.26
CA VAL A 335 15.23 5.67 -12.21
C VAL A 335 14.74 4.49 -13.04
N SER A 336 14.65 4.68 -14.35
CA SER A 336 14.48 3.55 -15.27
C SER A 336 15.66 2.60 -15.11
N THR A 337 15.40 1.38 -14.70
CA THR A 337 16.42 0.36 -14.45
C THR A 337 15.99 -0.97 -15.02
N ASP A 338 16.98 -1.74 -15.53
CA ASP A 338 16.80 -3.13 -15.94
C ASP A 338 16.93 -4.12 -14.75
N ARG A 339 17.07 -3.63 -13.52
CA ARG A 339 17.20 -4.49 -12.33
C ARG A 339 15.91 -5.29 -12.13
N GLU A 340 16.05 -6.56 -11.78
CA GLU A 340 14.94 -7.41 -11.35
C GLU A 340 14.59 -7.08 -9.91
N ILE A 341 13.29 -7.15 -9.60
CA ILE A 341 12.77 -6.98 -8.24
C ILE A 341 12.60 -8.38 -7.65
N ASP A 342 13.14 -8.61 -6.47
CA ASP A 342 13.05 -9.87 -5.78
C ASP A 342 11.63 -10.17 -5.25
N ASP A 343 11.27 -11.46 -5.24
CA ASP A 343 10.03 -11.95 -4.65
C ASP A 343 9.97 -11.71 -3.15
N THR A 344 8.79 -11.36 -2.65
CA THR A 344 8.59 -11.17 -1.21
C THR A 344 7.88 -12.34 -0.56
N TYR A 345 8.28 -12.65 0.69
CA TYR A 345 7.68 -13.67 1.55
C TYR A 345 7.28 -13.07 2.88
N ALA A 346 6.00 -12.72 3.03
CA ALA A 346 5.48 -12.20 4.30
C ALA A 346 5.03 -13.35 5.21
N VAL A 347 5.37 -13.26 6.50
CA VAL A 347 5.00 -14.26 7.52
C VAL A 347 4.31 -13.55 8.68
N ARG A 348 3.15 -14.10 9.11
CA ARG A 348 2.31 -13.50 10.14
C ARG A 348 1.88 -14.52 11.17
N PHE A 349 1.86 -14.11 12.45
CA PHE A 349 1.39 -14.88 13.58
C PHE A 349 0.36 -14.11 14.36
N GLY A 350 -0.70 -14.78 14.80
CA GLY A 350 -1.77 -14.19 15.56
C GLY A 350 -2.31 -15.07 16.66
N THR A 351 -2.91 -14.43 17.66
CA THR A 351 -3.68 -15.09 18.72
C THR A 351 -4.87 -14.26 19.11
N GLU A 352 -5.97 -14.93 19.45
CA GLU A 352 -7.18 -14.31 20.01
C GLU A 352 -7.61 -15.09 21.25
N TYR A 353 -7.86 -14.37 22.35
CA TYR A 353 -8.43 -14.91 23.56
C TYR A 353 -9.78 -14.23 23.89
N LEU A 354 -10.86 -15.00 23.98
CA LEU A 354 -12.22 -14.53 24.22
C LEU A 354 -12.58 -14.63 25.70
N ILE A 355 -12.95 -13.51 26.29
CA ILE A 355 -13.48 -13.43 27.66
C ILE A 355 -15.00 -13.40 27.59
N PHE A 356 -15.63 -14.52 27.93
CA PHE A 356 -17.07 -14.64 27.94
C PHE A 356 -17.69 -14.02 29.21
N ARG A 357 -18.71 -13.17 29.04
CA ARG A 357 -19.53 -12.60 30.07
C ARG A 357 -21.03 -12.83 29.71
N GLN A 358 -21.95 -12.62 30.64
CA GLN A 358 -23.37 -12.95 30.46
C GLN A 358 -24.01 -12.39 29.16
N LYS A 359 -23.60 -11.20 28.70
CA LYS A 359 -24.22 -10.52 27.56
C LYS A 359 -23.20 -9.99 26.54
N ILE A 360 -21.91 -10.11 26.81
CA ILE A 360 -20.85 -9.58 26.00
C ILE A 360 -19.70 -10.56 25.92
N ILE A 361 -18.95 -10.49 24.80
CA ILE A 361 -17.66 -11.15 24.63
C ILE A 361 -16.62 -10.04 24.47
N ILE A 362 -15.52 -10.17 25.19
CA ILE A 362 -14.39 -9.23 25.12
C ILE A 362 -13.20 -10.02 24.56
N PRO A 363 -12.82 -9.81 23.28
CA PRO A 363 -11.62 -10.38 22.73
C PRO A 363 -10.37 -9.62 23.18
N ILE A 364 -9.28 -10.34 23.39
CA ILE A 364 -7.92 -9.81 23.51
C ILE A 364 -7.10 -10.46 22.42
N ARG A 365 -6.40 -9.65 21.63
CA ARG A 365 -5.65 -10.10 20.45
C ARG A 365 -4.21 -9.60 20.50
N GLY A 366 -3.32 -10.41 19.95
CA GLY A 366 -1.94 -10.04 19.74
C GLY A 366 -1.41 -10.72 18.50
N GLY A 367 -0.44 -10.09 17.85
CA GLY A 367 0.20 -10.64 16.67
C GLY A 367 1.58 -10.06 16.44
N ALA A 368 2.36 -10.75 15.61
CA ALA A 368 3.66 -10.32 15.12
C ALA A 368 3.81 -10.73 13.67
N PHE A 369 4.61 -9.98 12.91
CA PHE A 369 4.78 -10.26 11.49
C PHE A 369 6.13 -9.75 10.99
N TYR A 370 6.53 -10.36 9.87
CA TYR A 370 7.55 -9.92 8.94
C TYR A 370 6.89 -9.72 7.58
N ASP A 371 7.01 -8.53 6.99
CA ASP A 371 6.27 -8.11 5.80
C ASP A 371 7.18 -7.27 4.89
N PRO A 372 8.13 -7.91 4.17
CA PRO A 372 9.10 -7.21 3.35
C PRO A 372 8.42 -6.48 2.19
N ARG A 373 8.92 -5.29 1.88
CA ARG A 373 8.50 -4.52 0.70
C ARG A 373 9.50 -4.72 -0.43
N PRO A 374 9.03 -4.76 -1.70
CA PRO A 374 9.92 -4.79 -2.85
C PRO A 374 10.70 -3.48 -2.93
N SER A 375 11.95 -3.57 -3.37
CA SER A 375 12.87 -2.48 -3.63
C SER A 375 13.73 -2.82 -4.84
N LEU A 376 14.42 -1.84 -5.42
CA LEU A 376 15.29 -2.02 -6.60
C LEU A 376 16.63 -2.68 -6.27
N ASP A 377 17.05 -2.65 -5.03
CA ASP A 377 18.28 -3.29 -4.57
C ASP A 377 17.94 -4.43 -3.59
N ASP A 378 18.04 -4.21 -2.31
CA ASP A 378 17.66 -5.18 -1.29
C ASP A 378 16.23 -4.92 -0.79
N LEU A 379 15.47 -5.98 -0.49
CA LEU A 379 14.12 -5.86 0.07
C LEU A 379 14.13 -5.00 1.34
N ILE A 380 13.14 -4.13 1.48
CA ILE A 380 12.95 -3.36 2.72
C ILE A 380 12.30 -4.28 3.75
N ASP A 381 13.08 -4.71 4.73
CA ASP A 381 12.66 -5.62 5.79
C ASP A 381 11.78 -4.92 6.82
N ILE A 382 10.45 -5.12 6.73
CA ILE A 382 9.51 -4.56 7.70
C ILE A 382 9.10 -5.61 8.72
N TYR A 383 9.34 -5.29 9.98
CA TYR A 383 8.87 -6.06 11.13
C TYR A 383 7.75 -5.32 11.84
N GLY A 384 6.95 -6.05 12.60
CA GLY A 384 5.93 -5.39 13.40
C GLY A 384 5.23 -6.31 14.39
N PHE A 385 4.49 -5.66 15.29
CA PHE A 385 3.58 -6.32 16.21
C PHE A 385 2.25 -5.57 16.27
N SER A 386 1.22 -6.27 16.73
CA SER A 386 -0.09 -5.71 16.89
C SER A 386 -0.76 -6.14 18.19
N ILE A 387 -1.67 -5.30 18.66
CA ILE A 387 -2.58 -5.59 19.76
C ILE A 387 -3.98 -5.15 19.36
N GLY A 388 -4.99 -5.84 19.86
CA GLY A 388 -6.38 -5.49 19.61
C GLY A 388 -7.32 -5.94 20.70
N SER A 389 -8.45 -5.26 20.80
CA SER A 389 -9.56 -5.63 21.68
C SER A 389 -10.87 -5.12 21.12
N GLY A 390 -11.96 -5.50 21.75
CA GLY A 390 -13.30 -5.05 21.36
C GLY A 390 -14.38 -5.48 22.33
N ILE A 391 -15.61 -5.26 21.92
CA ILE A 391 -16.80 -5.73 22.63
C ILE A 391 -17.80 -6.24 21.62
N THR A 392 -18.19 -7.51 21.75
CA THR A 392 -19.23 -8.12 20.92
C THR A 392 -20.50 -8.32 21.73
N PHE A 393 -21.58 -7.78 21.22
CA PHE A 393 -22.95 -7.99 21.67
C PHE A 393 -23.66 -8.95 20.72
N LYS A 394 -24.94 -9.30 21.06
CA LYS A 394 -25.72 -10.21 20.20
C LYS A 394 -25.81 -9.73 18.72
N ARG A 395 -25.90 -8.42 18.49
CA ARG A 395 -26.13 -7.82 17.15
C ARG A 395 -25.08 -6.81 16.73
N LEU A 396 -24.02 -6.63 17.50
CA LEU A 396 -23.03 -5.58 17.25
C LEU A 396 -21.67 -6.03 17.78
N SER A 397 -20.63 -5.88 16.97
CA SER A 397 -19.24 -5.91 17.42
C SER A 397 -18.60 -4.55 17.16
N ILE A 398 -17.83 -4.07 18.11
CA ILE A 398 -16.98 -2.88 17.99
C ILE A 398 -15.59 -3.31 18.39
N ASP A 399 -14.65 -3.18 17.49
CA ASP A 399 -13.27 -3.61 17.67
C ASP A 399 -12.31 -2.45 17.37
N GLY A 400 -11.21 -2.41 18.12
CA GLY A 400 -10.09 -1.53 17.89
C GLY A 400 -8.78 -2.32 17.86
N ALA A 401 -7.85 -1.92 17.02
CA ALA A 401 -6.52 -2.51 16.96
C ALA A 401 -5.46 -1.44 16.66
N TYR A 402 -4.28 -1.68 17.15
CA TYR A 402 -3.07 -0.92 16.91
C TYR A 402 -1.99 -1.85 16.38
N GLN A 403 -1.27 -1.39 15.38
CA GLN A 403 -0.11 -2.05 14.81
C GLN A 403 1.06 -1.09 14.77
N PHE A 404 2.20 -1.55 15.23
CA PHE A 404 3.49 -0.89 15.12
C PHE A 404 4.35 -1.63 14.10
N ARG A 405 4.94 -0.89 13.15
CA ARG A 405 5.79 -1.41 12.08
C ARG A 405 7.07 -0.60 12.03
N TRP A 406 8.18 -1.26 11.74
CA TRP A 406 9.45 -0.59 11.55
C TRP A 406 10.32 -1.30 10.52
N ALA A 407 11.12 -0.52 9.84
CA ALA A 407 12.27 -0.95 9.05
C ALA A 407 13.44 -0.08 9.45
N SER A 408 14.64 -0.64 9.45
CA SER A 408 15.86 0.08 9.74
C SER A 408 16.86 -0.18 8.63
N ASP A 409 17.67 0.84 8.33
CA ASP A 409 18.75 0.77 7.34
C ASP A 409 18.25 0.39 5.93
N ALA A 410 17.07 0.91 5.55
CA ALA A 410 16.54 0.72 4.20
C ALA A 410 17.32 1.58 3.21
N ASP A 411 17.60 1.02 2.02
CA ASP A 411 18.35 1.71 0.99
C ASP A 411 17.52 2.83 0.34
N GLY A 412 18.13 4.00 0.14
CA GLY A 412 17.52 5.15 -0.50
C GLY A 412 17.57 5.12 -2.03
N GLU A 413 18.12 4.08 -2.67
CA GLU A 413 18.21 3.98 -4.13
C GLU A 413 16.83 4.03 -4.81
N ASP A 414 15.78 3.54 -4.17
CA ASP A 414 14.40 3.66 -4.65
C ASP A 414 13.95 5.12 -4.80
N PHE A 415 14.56 6.03 -4.06
CA PHE A 415 14.35 7.47 -4.15
C PHE A 415 15.36 8.15 -5.09
N GLY A 416 16.25 7.38 -5.74
CA GLY A 416 17.37 7.90 -6.52
C GLY A 416 18.47 8.53 -5.68
N LEU A 417 18.51 8.23 -4.38
CA LEU A 417 19.49 8.71 -3.41
C LEU A 417 20.54 7.63 -3.19
N THR A 418 21.66 7.69 -3.90
CA THR A 418 22.78 6.76 -3.72
C THR A 418 23.50 7.00 -2.40
N ASP A 419 23.95 5.93 -1.71
CA ASP A 419 24.64 5.96 -0.43
C ASP A 419 23.81 6.60 0.72
N THR A 420 22.48 6.56 0.60
CA THR A 420 21.55 7.08 1.61
C THR A 420 20.76 5.93 2.21
N HIS A 421 20.60 5.95 3.52
CA HIS A 421 19.78 4.97 4.25
C HIS A 421 18.64 5.68 4.97
N PHE A 422 17.57 4.95 5.26
CA PHE A 422 16.46 5.52 6.02
C PHE A 422 15.79 4.51 6.94
N ASP A 423 15.29 5.00 8.06
CA ASP A 423 14.49 4.26 9.00
C ASP A 423 13.00 4.61 8.80
N ILE A 424 12.13 3.60 8.85
CA ILE A 424 10.69 3.77 8.77
C ILE A 424 10.07 3.36 10.11
N THR A 425 9.18 4.19 10.64
CA THR A 425 8.32 3.85 11.76
C THR A 425 6.87 4.17 11.40
N GLU A 426 5.99 3.16 11.49
CA GLU A 426 4.58 3.31 11.16
C GLU A 426 3.68 2.92 12.35
N HIS A 427 2.69 3.75 12.63
CA HIS A 427 1.65 3.55 13.63
C HIS A 427 0.30 3.45 12.93
N LEU A 428 -0.28 2.24 12.85
CA LEU A 428 -1.58 2.01 12.22
C LEU A 428 -2.63 1.68 13.28
N PHE A 429 -3.73 2.43 13.26
CA PHE A 429 -4.92 2.17 14.06
C PHE A 429 -6.10 1.81 13.15
N LEU A 430 -6.81 0.72 13.45
CA LEU A 430 -8.08 0.40 12.84
C LEU A 430 -9.19 0.37 13.90
N ALA A 431 -10.35 0.89 13.50
CA ALA A 431 -11.59 0.75 14.25
C ALA A 431 -12.66 0.12 13.36
N SER A 432 -13.30 -0.93 13.84
CA SER A 432 -14.31 -1.68 13.09
C SER A 432 -15.65 -1.70 13.84
N ILE A 433 -16.72 -1.59 13.06
CA ILE A 433 -18.08 -1.82 13.54
C ILE A 433 -18.71 -2.89 12.65
N ILE A 434 -19.19 -3.98 13.23
CA ILE A 434 -19.94 -5.04 12.53
C ILE A 434 -21.33 -5.14 13.10
N VAL A 435 -22.35 -5.02 12.24
CA VAL A 435 -23.76 -5.18 12.60
C VAL A 435 -24.25 -6.51 12.06
N TYR A 436 -24.89 -7.28 12.91
CA TYR A 436 -25.47 -8.61 12.63
C TYR A 436 -27.01 -8.53 12.57
N PHE A 437 -27.60 -9.12 11.56
CA PHE A 437 -29.06 -9.09 11.30
C PHE A 437 -29.74 -10.42 11.55
#